data_2cae914d1ed43890af238eb6ae626a9b
#
_entry.id   2cae914d1ed43890af238eb6ae626a9b
#
_cell.length_a   1.000
_cell.length_b   1.000
_cell.length_c   1.000
_cell.angle_alpha   90.00
_cell.angle_beta   90.00
_cell.angle_gamma   90.00
#
_symmetry.space_group_name_H-M   'P 1'
#
loop_
_entity.id
_entity.type
_entity.pdbx_description
1 polymer ?
#
loop_
_entity_poly.entity_id
_entity_poly.type
_entity_poly.pdbx_seq_one_letter_code
_entity_poly.pdbx_strand_id
1 'polypeptide(L)'
;SGHDKPFSYWLSLLGRYEWAAAAGFAGALLGLFGRSWKMRFFSALAIIGWLVYSVISYKTPWCIISILWPFVIVAGLWVEFIVVNLRRSPVFWLSLCIAAVIGMHSAAANVRLNFMHYTDPSEPYVYVQTKNDLKIIEEIIGKKIRFSPDARNMRVQINLKDPWPFPWLFSR
;
A
#
# COMPACT_ATOMS: atom_id res chain seq x y z
N SER A 1 21.39 2.05 -4.56
CA SER A 1 20.43 1.14 -5.19
C SER A 1 19.03 1.76 -5.09
N GLY A 2 18.12 1.39 -6.01
CA GLY A 2 16.76 1.94 -6.02
C GLY A 2 15.93 1.60 -4.77
N HIS A 3 16.42 0.72 -3.94
CA HIS A 3 15.77 0.26 -2.71
C HIS A 3 16.24 0.97 -1.44
N ASP A 4 17.33 1.72 -1.50
CA ASP A 4 17.77 2.50 -0.36
C ASP A 4 16.88 3.72 -0.16
N LYS A 5 16.17 3.73 0.95
CA LYS A 5 15.18 4.76 1.28
C LYS A 5 15.48 5.35 2.66
N PRO A 6 15.17 6.65 2.88
CA PRO A 6 15.40 7.31 4.15
C PRO A 6 14.58 6.68 5.30
N PHE A 7 14.97 6.97 6.53
CA PHE A 7 14.27 6.53 7.74
C PHE A 7 12.77 6.92 7.74
N SER A 8 12.47 8.12 7.24
CA SER A 8 11.10 8.67 7.17
C SER A 8 10.22 8.08 6.07
N TYR A 9 10.73 7.16 5.24
CA TYR A 9 10.02 6.63 4.08
C TYR A 9 8.64 6.07 4.42
N TRP A 10 8.55 5.26 5.48
CA TRP A 10 7.27 4.66 5.88
C TRP A 10 6.25 5.70 6.36
N LEU A 11 6.70 6.73 7.10
CA LEU A 11 5.81 7.82 7.52
C LEU A 11 5.28 8.61 6.33
N SER A 12 6.09 8.80 5.29
CA SER A 12 5.63 9.48 4.08
C SER A 12 4.56 8.66 3.35
N LEU A 13 4.68 7.33 3.31
CA LEU A 13 3.65 6.46 2.74
C LEU A 13 2.36 6.46 3.57
N LEU A 14 2.47 6.37 4.90
CA LEU A 14 1.32 6.48 5.80
C LEU A 14 0.55 7.78 5.58
N GLY A 15 1.27 8.91 5.51
CA GLY A 15 0.65 10.22 5.29
C GLY A 15 0.04 10.41 3.89
N ARG A 16 0.58 9.72 2.87
CA ARG A 16 0.11 9.85 1.49
C ARG A 16 -1.10 8.95 1.19
N TYR A 17 -1.11 7.71 1.69
CA TYR A 17 -2.09 6.70 1.27
C TYR A 17 -2.92 6.13 2.42
N GLU A 18 -2.35 6.05 3.62
CA GLU A 18 -2.84 5.18 4.69
C GLU A 18 -3.25 6.00 5.92
N TRP A 19 -4.19 6.91 5.76
CA TRP A 19 -4.59 7.83 6.84
C TRP A 19 -5.13 7.10 8.08
N ALA A 20 -5.76 5.96 7.92
CA ALA A 20 -6.20 5.15 9.07
C ALA A 20 -5.00 4.66 9.92
N ALA A 21 -3.93 4.21 9.25
CA ALA A 21 -2.72 3.81 9.93
C ALA A 21 -1.92 5.01 10.45
N ALA A 22 -1.95 6.16 9.76
CA ALA A 22 -1.37 7.41 10.26
C ALA A 22 -2.05 7.87 11.56
N ALA A 23 -3.40 7.79 11.63
CA ALA A 23 -4.14 8.03 12.85
C ALA A 23 -3.79 7.01 13.95
N GLY A 24 -3.62 5.73 13.57
CA GLY A 24 -3.15 4.67 14.44
C GLY A 24 -1.74 4.91 14.96
N PHE A 25 -0.84 5.49 14.16
CA PHE A 25 0.51 5.88 14.58
C PHE A 25 0.45 6.94 15.71
N ALA A 26 -0.33 8.01 15.50
CA ALA A 26 -0.54 9.03 16.52
C ALA A 26 -1.19 8.42 17.78
N GLY A 27 -2.18 7.55 17.60
CA GLY A 27 -2.84 6.84 18.69
C GLY A 27 -1.92 5.87 19.42
N ALA A 28 -0.94 5.26 18.75
CA ALA A 28 0.01 4.34 19.36
C ALA A 28 0.95 5.04 20.33
N LEU A 29 1.40 6.26 20.01
CA LEU A 29 2.24 7.05 20.92
C LEU A 29 1.52 7.32 22.24
N LEU A 30 0.22 7.63 22.19
CA LEU A 30 -0.61 7.83 23.39
C LEU A 30 -0.96 6.48 24.06
N GLY A 31 -1.20 5.45 23.25
CA GLY A 31 -1.62 4.12 23.69
C GLY A 31 -0.56 3.38 24.51
N LEU A 32 0.74 3.68 24.35
CA LEU A 32 1.82 3.14 25.19
C LEU A 32 1.60 3.42 26.68
N PHE A 33 1.00 4.56 26.99
CA PHE A 33 0.70 5.00 28.37
C PHE A 33 -0.74 4.68 28.78
N GLY A 34 -1.50 3.99 27.94
CA GLY A 34 -2.89 3.62 28.19
C GLY A 34 -3.05 2.63 29.35
N ARG A 35 -4.24 2.62 29.98
CA ARG A 35 -4.56 1.68 31.07
C ARG A 35 -4.83 0.27 30.59
N SER A 36 -5.31 0.10 29.33
CA SER A 36 -5.61 -1.20 28.74
C SER A 36 -4.33 -1.92 28.30
N TRP A 37 -4.17 -3.18 28.72
CA TRP A 37 -3.04 -4.00 28.30
C TRP A 37 -3.04 -4.23 26.78
N LYS A 38 -4.22 -4.40 26.18
CA LYS A 38 -4.38 -4.55 24.73
C LYS A 38 -3.85 -3.32 23.98
N MET A 39 -4.24 -2.14 24.45
CA MET A 39 -3.79 -0.88 23.86
C MET A 39 -2.27 -0.77 23.96
N ARG A 40 -1.66 -1.03 25.11
CA ARG A 40 -0.20 -0.98 25.29
C ARG A 40 0.51 -1.99 24.41
N PHE A 41 0.01 -3.22 24.36
CA PHE A 41 0.62 -4.30 23.57
C PHE A 41 0.63 -3.96 22.09
N PHE A 42 -0.51 -3.61 21.48
CA PHE A 42 -0.57 -3.28 20.07
C PHE A 42 0.13 -1.97 19.73
N SER A 43 0.14 -0.99 20.64
CA SER A 43 0.92 0.23 20.47
C SER A 43 2.43 -0.05 20.47
N ALA A 44 2.92 -0.87 21.39
CA ALA A 44 4.33 -1.27 21.40
C ALA A 44 4.70 -2.06 20.16
N LEU A 45 3.87 -3.03 19.76
CA LEU A 45 4.08 -3.83 18.55
C LEU A 45 4.17 -2.93 17.31
N ALA A 46 3.26 -1.96 17.18
CA ALA A 46 3.21 -1.03 16.07
C ALA A 46 4.46 -0.13 16.01
N ILE A 47 4.84 0.46 17.12
CA ILE A 47 6.01 1.36 17.20
C ILE A 47 7.32 0.60 17.00
N ILE A 48 7.49 -0.56 17.65
CA ILE A 48 8.69 -1.39 17.49
C ILE A 48 8.80 -1.88 16.05
N GLY A 49 7.71 -2.40 15.48
CA GLY A 49 7.68 -2.84 14.09
C GLY A 49 8.07 -1.72 13.12
N TRP A 50 7.46 -0.54 13.27
CA TRP A 50 7.80 0.62 12.47
C TRP A 50 9.27 1.02 12.62
N LEU A 51 9.82 1.05 13.85
CA LEU A 51 11.23 1.38 14.11
C LEU A 51 12.16 0.39 13.43
N VAL A 52 11.93 -0.92 13.59
CA VAL A 52 12.75 -1.97 12.97
C VAL A 52 12.80 -1.80 11.45
N TYR A 53 11.64 -1.64 10.80
CA TYR A 53 11.59 -1.44 9.35
C TYR A 53 12.17 -0.08 8.91
N SER A 54 12.16 0.93 9.77
CA SER A 54 12.72 2.24 9.45
C SER A 54 14.25 2.27 9.51
N VAL A 55 14.86 1.49 10.39
CA VAL A 55 16.33 1.38 10.51
C VAL A 55 16.94 0.66 9.30
N ILE A 56 16.24 -0.34 8.75
CA ILE A 56 16.70 -1.08 7.58
C ILE A 56 16.68 -0.16 6.36
N SER A 57 17.83 0.09 5.73
CA SER A 57 17.96 0.98 4.56
C SER A 57 17.26 0.40 3.32
N TYR A 58 17.35 -0.89 3.12
CA TYR A 58 16.70 -1.60 2.02
C TYR A 58 15.19 -1.72 2.28
N LYS A 59 14.39 -0.96 1.52
CA LYS A 59 12.93 -0.88 1.71
C LYS A 59 12.19 -1.21 0.43
N THR A 60 11.30 -2.17 0.50
CA THR A 60 10.40 -2.54 -0.61
C THR A 60 8.95 -2.20 -0.23
N PRO A 61 8.16 -1.60 -1.14
CA PRO A 61 6.83 -1.07 -0.81
C PRO A 61 5.89 -2.07 -0.13
N TRP A 62 5.94 -3.35 -0.51
CA TRP A 62 5.06 -4.38 0.07
C TRP A 62 5.32 -4.68 1.56
N CYS A 63 6.52 -4.35 2.08
CA CYS A 63 6.80 -4.50 3.51
C CYS A 63 5.93 -3.60 4.38
N ILE A 64 5.28 -2.59 3.79
CA ILE A 64 4.36 -1.71 4.52
C ILE A 64 3.20 -2.49 5.15
N ILE A 65 2.78 -3.61 4.58
CA ILE A 65 1.69 -4.43 5.14
C ILE A 65 2.01 -4.85 6.58
N SER A 66 3.27 -5.23 6.86
CA SER A 66 3.71 -5.61 8.21
C SER A 66 3.66 -4.45 9.21
N ILE A 67 3.73 -3.22 8.72
CA ILE A 67 3.68 -1.99 9.52
C ILE A 67 2.23 -1.52 9.71
N LEU A 68 1.39 -1.67 8.67
CA LEU A 68 0.03 -1.14 8.65
C LEU A 68 -0.89 -1.79 9.68
N TRP A 69 -0.94 -3.13 9.70
CA TRP A 69 -1.95 -3.83 10.48
C TRP A 69 -1.93 -3.54 11.98
N PRO A 70 -0.77 -3.40 12.67
CA PRO A 70 -0.79 -3.04 14.08
C PRO A 70 -1.32 -1.63 14.31
N PHE A 71 -1.01 -0.66 13.42
CA PHE A 71 -1.53 0.70 13.53
C PHE A 71 -3.03 0.76 13.28
N VAL A 72 -3.55 -0.01 12.33
CA VAL A 72 -5.00 -0.10 12.09
C VAL A 72 -5.72 -0.70 13.29
N ILE A 73 -5.13 -1.72 13.95
CA ILE A 73 -5.69 -2.26 15.19
C ILE A 73 -5.72 -1.20 16.29
N VAL A 74 -4.64 -0.43 16.46
CA VAL A 74 -4.61 0.66 17.45
C VAL A 74 -5.68 1.70 17.15
N ALA A 75 -5.85 2.09 15.89
CA ALA A 75 -6.93 2.99 15.49
C ALA A 75 -8.31 2.42 15.85
N GLY A 76 -8.55 1.12 15.59
CA GLY A 76 -9.77 0.42 15.98
C GLY A 76 -10.01 0.41 17.51
N LEU A 77 -8.96 0.19 18.30
CA LEU A 77 -9.05 0.25 19.77
C LEU A 77 -9.41 1.66 20.29
N TRP A 78 -8.92 2.70 19.62
CA TRP A 78 -9.34 4.07 19.93
C TRP A 78 -10.79 4.33 19.57
N VAL A 79 -11.26 3.81 18.43
CA VAL A 79 -12.68 3.89 18.05
C VAL A 79 -13.55 3.16 19.07
N GLU A 80 -13.17 1.95 19.48
CA GLU A 80 -13.85 1.20 20.55
C GLU A 80 -13.94 2.02 21.84
N PHE A 81 -12.81 2.58 22.28
CA PHE A 81 -12.77 3.43 23.48
C PHE A 81 -13.72 4.63 23.38
N ILE A 82 -13.75 5.31 22.25
CA ILE A 82 -14.64 6.47 22.00
C ILE A 82 -16.11 6.03 22.02
N VAL A 83 -16.44 4.94 21.34
CA VAL A 83 -17.82 4.43 21.28
C VAL A 83 -18.32 4.03 22.66
N VAL A 84 -17.50 3.33 23.45
CA VAL A 84 -17.91 2.83 24.76
C VAL A 84 -18.00 3.96 25.80
N ASN A 85 -17.02 4.88 25.80
CA ASN A 85 -16.89 5.84 26.89
C ASN A 85 -17.42 7.23 26.58
N LEU A 86 -17.48 7.63 25.30
CA LEU A 86 -17.79 9.00 24.87
C LEU A 86 -19.05 9.12 24.00
N ARG A 87 -19.86 8.06 23.90
CA ARG A 87 -21.05 8.00 23.01
C ARG A 87 -22.01 9.16 23.14
N ARG A 88 -22.14 9.76 24.33
CA ARG A 88 -23.04 10.89 24.61
C ARG A 88 -22.36 12.26 24.47
N SER A 89 -21.08 12.31 24.17
CA SER A 89 -20.32 13.55 24.11
C SER A 89 -20.21 14.07 22.67
N PRO A 90 -19.99 15.38 22.48
CA PRO A 90 -19.68 15.94 21.16
C PRO A 90 -18.46 15.31 20.50
N VAL A 91 -17.51 14.80 21.31
CA VAL A 91 -16.30 14.13 20.84
C VAL A 91 -16.62 12.88 20.02
N PHE A 92 -17.69 12.15 20.36
CA PHE A 92 -18.14 11.00 19.60
C PHE A 92 -18.51 11.39 18.16
N TRP A 93 -19.31 12.44 17.99
CA TRP A 93 -19.74 12.90 16.67
C TRP A 93 -18.58 13.45 15.84
N LEU A 94 -17.68 14.21 16.50
CA LEU A 94 -16.46 14.69 15.85
C LEU A 94 -15.60 13.52 15.37
N SER A 95 -15.40 12.50 16.22
CA SER A 95 -14.62 11.31 15.86
C SER A 95 -15.24 10.53 14.70
N LEU A 96 -16.58 10.45 14.64
CA LEU A 96 -17.28 9.84 13.52
C LEU A 96 -17.07 10.60 12.21
N CYS A 97 -17.12 11.93 12.25
CA CYS A 97 -16.82 12.77 11.09
C CYS A 97 -15.36 12.57 10.62
N ILE A 98 -14.40 12.55 11.55
CA ILE A 98 -12.99 12.30 11.22
C ILE A 98 -12.82 10.91 10.60
N ALA A 99 -13.44 9.87 11.17
CA ALA A 99 -13.39 8.51 10.61
C ALA A 99 -13.98 8.44 9.20
N ALA A 100 -15.09 9.16 8.95
CA ALA A 100 -15.68 9.24 7.61
C ALA A 100 -14.74 9.92 6.61
N VAL A 101 -14.08 11.03 6.98
CA VAL A 101 -13.10 11.72 6.14
C VAL A 101 -11.91 10.80 5.84
N ILE A 102 -11.38 10.10 6.85
CA ILE A 102 -10.30 9.12 6.68
C ILE A 102 -10.73 8.01 5.71
N GLY A 103 -11.94 7.45 5.89
CA GLY A 103 -12.49 6.41 5.02
C GLY A 103 -12.65 6.87 3.58
N MET A 104 -13.20 8.05 3.35
CA MET A 104 -13.35 8.65 2.02
C MET A 104 -11.98 8.90 1.35
N HIS A 105 -11.02 9.45 2.09
CA HIS A 105 -9.67 9.64 1.57
C HIS A 105 -9.02 8.32 1.17
N SER A 106 -9.08 7.31 2.05
CA SER A 106 -8.50 5.99 1.78
C SER A 106 -9.16 5.32 0.57
N ALA A 107 -10.48 5.41 0.43
CA ALA A 107 -11.20 4.89 -0.74
C ALA A 107 -10.78 5.63 -2.03
N ALA A 108 -10.72 6.95 -2.00
CA ALA A 108 -10.28 7.75 -3.14
C ALA A 108 -8.82 7.45 -3.53
N ALA A 109 -7.91 7.35 -2.56
CA ALA A 109 -6.52 6.99 -2.79
C ALA A 109 -6.39 5.60 -3.44
N ASN A 110 -7.15 4.61 -2.95
CA ASN A 110 -7.17 3.26 -3.51
C ASN A 110 -7.70 3.24 -4.96
N VAL A 111 -8.80 3.94 -5.23
CA VAL A 111 -9.33 4.02 -6.60
C VAL A 111 -8.34 4.69 -7.53
N ARG A 112 -7.76 5.82 -7.10
CA ARG A 112 -6.77 6.54 -7.87
C ARG A 112 -5.54 5.69 -8.18
N LEU A 113 -4.97 5.02 -7.19
CA LEU A 113 -3.78 4.20 -7.35
C LEU A 113 -4.04 2.97 -8.24
N ASN A 114 -5.15 2.27 -8.03
CA ASN A 114 -5.40 1.00 -8.71
C ASN A 114 -6.00 1.15 -10.13
N PHE A 115 -6.68 2.26 -10.41
CA PHE A 115 -7.39 2.44 -11.69
C PHE A 115 -6.87 3.59 -12.54
N MET A 116 -6.25 4.62 -11.94
CA MET A 116 -5.80 5.80 -12.68
C MET A 116 -4.26 5.87 -12.81
N HIS A 117 -3.53 5.55 -11.74
CA HIS A 117 -2.07 5.69 -11.66
C HIS A 117 -1.32 4.37 -11.49
N TYR A 118 -1.93 3.24 -11.85
CA TYR A 118 -1.37 1.90 -11.62
C TYR A 118 -0.08 1.61 -12.41
N THR A 119 0.26 2.43 -13.41
CA THR A 119 1.51 2.35 -14.19
C THR A 119 2.40 3.58 -14.01
N ASP A 120 2.03 4.52 -13.14
CA ASP A 120 2.76 5.77 -12.98
C ASP A 120 4.06 5.55 -12.18
N PRO A 121 5.24 5.80 -12.78
CA PRO A 121 6.52 5.62 -12.11
C PRO A 121 6.74 6.56 -10.91
N SER A 122 5.95 7.62 -10.78
CA SER A 122 6.00 8.54 -9.64
C SER A 122 5.29 8.00 -8.40
N GLU A 123 4.48 6.93 -8.54
CA GLU A 123 3.76 6.33 -7.44
C GLU A 123 4.62 5.29 -6.71
N PRO A 124 4.94 5.49 -5.42
CA PRO A 124 5.82 4.60 -4.66
C PRO A 124 5.37 3.14 -4.57
N TYR A 125 4.05 2.89 -4.67
CA TYR A 125 3.50 1.53 -4.64
C TYR A 125 3.60 0.80 -5.99
N VAL A 126 3.85 1.52 -7.09
CA VAL A 126 4.07 0.93 -8.41
C VAL A 126 5.51 0.46 -8.50
N TYR A 127 5.75 -0.79 -8.12
CA TYR A 127 7.10 -1.35 -8.01
C TYR A 127 7.69 -1.77 -9.35
N VAL A 128 6.90 -2.42 -10.20
CA VAL A 128 7.27 -2.79 -11.57
C VAL A 128 6.33 -2.08 -12.52
N GLN A 129 6.90 -1.08 -13.20
CA GLN A 129 6.13 -0.23 -14.10
C GLN A 129 6.00 -0.93 -15.45
N THR A 130 4.82 -1.48 -15.70
CA THR A 130 4.48 -2.02 -17.00
C THR A 130 3.60 -1.01 -17.73
N LYS A 131 4.12 -0.39 -18.78
CA LYS A 131 3.37 0.58 -19.59
C LYS A 131 2.18 -0.11 -20.30
N ASN A 132 1.08 0.64 -20.46
CA ASN A 132 -0.10 0.17 -21.17
C ASN A 132 0.19 -0.26 -22.62
N ASP A 133 1.24 0.27 -23.23
CA ASP A 133 1.70 -0.06 -24.58
C ASP A 133 2.03 -1.56 -24.75
N LEU A 134 2.31 -2.26 -23.66
CA LEU A 134 2.49 -3.72 -23.69
C LEU A 134 1.24 -4.47 -24.14
N LYS A 135 0.05 -3.96 -23.83
CA LYS A 135 -1.23 -4.52 -24.29
C LYS A 135 -1.34 -4.51 -25.81
N ILE A 136 -0.76 -3.51 -26.47
CA ILE A 136 -0.72 -3.40 -27.93
C ILE A 136 0.08 -4.56 -28.52
N ILE A 137 1.21 -4.90 -27.93
CA ILE A 137 2.06 -6.02 -28.39
C ILE A 137 1.32 -7.35 -28.19
N GLU A 138 0.69 -7.55 -27.05
CA GLU A 138 -0.12 -8.74 -26.77
C GLU A 138 -1.27 -8.88 -27.79
N GLU A 139 -1.94 -7.78 -28.10
CA GLU A 139 -3.03 -7.75 -29.09
C GLU A 139 -2.54 -8.06 -30.51
N ILE A 140 -1.40 -7.48 -30.94
CA ILE A 140 -0.80 -7.73 -32.24
C ILE A 140 -0.43 -9.21 -32.39
N ILE A 141 0.23 -9.77 -31.37
CA ILE A 141 0.63 -11.19 -31.38
C ILE A 141 -0.60 -12.10 -31.35
N GLY A 142 -1.57 -11.78 -30.50
CA GLY A 142 -2.83 -12.52 -30.42
C GLY A 142 -3.61 -12.53 -31.76
N LYS A 143 -3.64 -11.40 -32.45
CA LYS A 143 -4.20 -11.32 -33.82
C LYS A 143 -3.42 -12.21 -34.77
N LYS A 144 -2.09 -12.15 -34.78
CA LYS A 144 -1.25 -12.94 -35.67
C LYS A 144 -1.45 -14.45 -35.48
N ILE A 145 -1.52 -14.91 -34.21
CA ILE A 145 -1.80 -16.33 -33.88
C ILE A 145 -3.17 -16.77 -34.35
N ARG A 146 -4.19 -15.90 -34.32
CA ARG A 146 -5.54 -16.21 -34.78
C ARG A 146 -5.60 -16.38 -36.29
N PHE A 147 -4.84 -15.58 -37.03
CA PHE A 147 -4.84 -15.63 -38.52
C PHE A 147 -3.86 -16.66 -39.10
N SER A 148 -2.87 -17.11 -38.34
CA SER A 148 -1.88 -18.10 -38.76
C SER A 148 -1.55 -19.03 -37.59
N PRO A 149 -2.09 -20.26 -37.55
CA PRO A 149 -1.81 -21.23 -36.47
C PRO A 149 -0.32 -21.53 -36.29
N ASP A 150 0.46 -21.50 -37.37
CA ASP A 150 1.90 -21.73 -37.38
C ASP A 150 2.67 -20.65 -36.59
N ALA A 151 2.04 -19.48 -36.39
CA ALA A 151 2.62 -18.40 -35.61
C ALA A 151 2.78 -18.75 -34.10
N ARG A 152 2.16 -19.81 -33.63
CA ARG A 152 2.40 -20.33 -32.24
C ARG A 152 3.81 -20.84 -32.04
N ASN A 153 4.46 -21.31 -33.09
CA ASN A 153 5.84 -21.80 -33.08
C ASN A 153 6.87 -20.74 -33.47
N MET A 154 6.44 -19.48 -33.54
CA MET A 154 7.29 -18.36 -33.91
C MET A 154 8.36 -18.11 -32.86
N ARG A 155 9.60 -17.95 -33.31
CA ARG A 155 10.68 -17.49 -32.38
C ARG A 155 10.57 -15.99 -32.17
N VAL A 156 10.49 -15.59 -30.91
CA VAL A 156 10.49 -14.19 -30.51
C VAL A 156 11.87 -13.85 -29.93
N GLN A 157 12.55 -12.88 -30.51
CA GLN A 157 13.81 -12.35 -29.99
C GLN A 157 13.55 -11.03 -29.29
N ILE A 158 13.90 -10.95 -28.02
CA ILE A 158 13.72 -9.76 -27.19
C ILE A 158 15.09 -9.11 -26.95
N ASN A 159 15.32 -7.97 -27.61
CA ASN A 159 16.59 -7.22 -27.53
C ASN A 159 16.42 -6.02 -26.58
N LEU A 160 16.13 -6.28 -25.30
CA LEU A 160 16.00 -5.26 -24.26
C LEU A 160 17.02 -5.51 -23.13
N LYS A 161 17.49 -4.43 -22.55
CA LYS A 161 18.38 -4.50 -21.37
C LYS A 161 17.69 -5.17 -20.17
N ASP A 162 16.38 -4.93 -20.03
CA ASP A 162 15.49 -5.60 -19.09
C ASP A 162 14.31 -6.18 -19.88
N PRO A 163 14.30 -7.50 -20.13
CA PRO A 163 13.29 -8.16 -20.96
C PRO A 163 11.97 -8.41 -20.22
N TRP A 164 11.89 -8.14 -18.93
CA TRP A 164 10.67 -8.35 -18.14
C TRP A 164 9.58 -7.31 -18.51
N PRO A 165 8.30 -7.71 -18.69
CA PRO A 165 7.67 -9.03 -18.45
C PRO A 165 7.51 -9.93 -19.70
N PHE A 166 8.19 -9.65 -20.82
CA PHE A 166 8.02 -10.37 -22.08
C PHE A 166 8.19 -11.90 -21.99
N PRO A 167 9.19 -12.45 -21.25
CA PRO A 167 9.32 -13.91 -21.12
C PRO A 167 8.06 -14.57 -20.56
N TRP A 168 7.37 -13.88 -19.63
CA TRP A 168 6.12 -14.38 -19.07
C TRP A 168 4.94 -14.26 -20.02
N LEU A 169 4.86 -13.18 -20.81
CA LEU A 169 3.79 -12.98 -21.80
C LEU A 169 3.87 -14.01 -22.95
N PHE A 170 5.08 -14.42 -23.34
CA PHE A 170 5.30 -15.33 -24.46
C PHE A 170 5.45 -16.80 -24.05
N SER A 171 5.39 -17.12 -22.78
CA SER A 171 5.44 -18.50 -22.25
C SER A 171 4.07 -19.17 -22.15
N ARG A 172 2.99 -18.48 -22.54
CA ARG A 172 1.61 -18.98 -22.45
C ARG A 172 1.11 -19.57 -23.80
#